data_77a8236bbebc060998e22ce5c8660e38
#
_entry.id   77a8236bbebc060998e22ce5c8660e38
#
_cell.length_a   1.000
_cell.length_b   1.000
_cell.length_c   1.000
_cell.angle_alpha   90.00
_cell.angle_beta   90.00
_cell.angle_gamma   90.00
#
_symmetry.space_group_name_H-M   'P 1'
#
loop_
_entity.id
_entity.type
_entity.pdbx_description
1 polymer ?
#
loop_
_entity_poly.entity_id
_entity_poly.type
_entity_poly.pdbx_seq_one_letter_code
_entity_poly.pdbx_strand_id
1 'polypeptide(L)'
;MPKVMIDVPMPISYLTETLTEELKVLEPFGKGITKPLFAQKNLRVSKLRIFGKNRNVAKMTLTDADGVWKDAVFFGEVDEFAEFVSVHDTISVTYYPEINEYQGRRTLQIVIRNYC
;
A
#
# COMPACT_ATOMS: atom_id res chain seq x y z
N MET A 1 -11.78 -24.76 6.44
CA MET A 1 -12.01 -23.83 5.33
C MET A 1 -10.75 -23.06 5.01
N PRO A 2 -10.21 -23.23 3.85
CA PRO A 2 -9.02 -22.46 3.51
C PRO A 2 -9.35 -20.98 3.44
N LYS A 3 -8.46 -20.19 3.95
CA LYS A 3 -8.60 -18.76 3.83
C LYS A 3 -8.32 -18.37 2.39
N VAL A 4 -9.30 -17.82 1.74
CA VAL A 4 -9.09 -17.30 0.41
C VAL A 4 -8.62 -15.86 0.58
N MET A 5 -7.33 -15.65 0.40
CA MET A 5 -6.82 -14.31 0.29
C MET A 5 -7.05 -13.90 -1.15
N ILE A 6 -7.97 -12.98 -1.33
CA ILE A 6 -8.27 -12.51 -2.67
C ILE A 6 -7.38 -11.33 -2.97
N ASP A 7 -6.36 -11.56 -3.78
CA ASP A 7 -5.52 -10.50 -4.31
C ASP A 7 -6.14 -10.07 -5.63
N VAL A 8 -6.70 -8.89 -5.64
CA VAL A 8 -7.34 -8.35 -6.83
C VAL A 8 -6.33 -7.46 -7.55
N PRO A 9 -6.01 -7.75 -8.81
CA PRO A 9 -5.17 -6.86 -9.59
C PRO A 9 -5.82 -5.50 -9.69
N MET A 10 -5.13 -4.46 -9.23
CA MET A 10 -5.66 -3.11 -9.32
C MET A 10 -4.52 -2.11 -9.48
N PRO A 11 -4.46 -1.43 -10.63
CA PRO A 11 -3.48 -0.37 -10.81
C PRO A 11 -3.71 0.77 -9.83
N ILE A 12 -2.64 1.34 -9.31
CA ILE A 12 -2.76 2.47 -8.39
C ILE A 12 -3.43 3.67 -9.03
N SER A 13 -3.42 3.74 -10.36
CA SER A 13 -4.09 4.82 -11.09
C SER A 13 -5.61 4.79 -10.93
N TYR A 14 -6.18 3.65 -10.55
CA TYR A 14 -7.62 3.52 -10.33
C TYR A 14 -8.04 3.95 -8.93
N LEU A 15 -7.09 4.15 -8.04
CA LEU A 15 -7.41 4.50 -6.65
C LEU A 15 -7.85 5.95 -6.55
N THR A 16 -8.99 6.17 -5.93
CA THR A 16 -9.52 7.50 -5.64
C THR A 16 -10.02 7.52 -4.22
N GLU A 17 -10.23 8.73 -3.69
CA GLU A 17 -10.83 8.86 -2.37
C GLU A 17 -12.22 8.26 -2.33
N THR A 18 -12.97 8.44 -3.41
CA THR A 18 -14.32 7.87 -3.51
C THR A 18 -14.29 6.36 -3.41
N LEU A 19 -13.42 5.71 -4.16
CA LEU A 19 -13.28 4.26 -4.11
C LEU A 19 -12.89 3.81 -2.71
N THR A 20 -11.95 4.50 -2.09
CA THR A 20 -11.47 4.15 -0.75
C THR A 20 -12.59 4.30 0.28
N GLU A 21 -13.40 5.33 0.16
CA GLU A 21 -14.55 5.51 1.05
C GLU A 21 -15.59 4.43 0.86
N GLU A 22 -15.81 4.00 -0.38
CA GLU A 22 -16.72 2.89 -0.65
C GLU A 22 -16.23 1.61 0.01
N LEU A 23 -14.93 1.38 0.02
CA LEU A 23 -14.37 0.23 0.71
C LEU A 23 -14.58 0.30 2.21
N LYS A 24 -14.56 1.51 2.78
CA LYS A 24 -14.82 1.69 4.21
C LYS A 24 -16.25 1.33 4.58
N VAL A 25 -17.20 1.51 3.69
CA VAL A 25 -18.60 1.15 3.93
C VAL A 25 -18.73 -0.34 4.22
N LEU A 26 -17.81 -1.15 3.71
CA LEU A 26 -17.81 -2.58 3.94
C LEU A 26 -17.25 -2.95 5.32
N GLU A 27 -16.68 -2.00 6.03
CA GLU A 27 -16.18 -2.23 7.38
C GLU A 27 -17.28 -2.03 8.41
N PRO A 28 -17.25 -2.74 9.55
CA PRO A 28 -16.25 -3.76 9.84
C PRO A 28 -16.53 -5.03 9.05
N PHE A 29 -15.47 -5.67 8.60
CA PHE A 29 -15.62 -6.96 7.93
C PHE A 29 -16.06 -7.97 8.97
N GLY A 30 -17.18 -8.60 8.75
CA GLY A 30 -17.73 -9.56 9.70
C GLY A 30 -16.83 -10.77 9.87
N LYS A 31 -17.20 -11.64 10.81
CA LYS A 31 -16.44 -12.86 11.02
C LYS A 31 -16.38 -13.67 9.73
N GLY A 32 -15.19 -14.10 9.39
CA GLY A 32 -14.97 -14.88 8.19
C GLY A 32 -14.76 -14.04 6.94
N ILE A 33 -14.88 -12.72 7.04
CA ILE A 33 -14.63 -11.84 5.92
C ILE A 33 -13.25 -11.24 6.09
N THR A 34 -12.39 -11.50 5.12
CA THR A 34 -11.03 -10.98 5.13
C THR A 34 -10.99 -9.69 4.32
N LYS A 35 -10.25 -8.70 4.84
CA LYS A 35 -10.04 -7.45 4.14
C LYS A 35 -9.40 -7.75 2.78
N PRO A 36 -10.00 -7.29 1.68
CA PRO A 36 -9.42 -7.56 0.36
C PRO A 36 -8.11 -6.81 0.18
N LEU A 37 -7.17 -7.46 -0.46
CA LEU A 37 -5.91 -6.85 -0.83
C LEU A 37 -5.86 -6.65 -2.32
N PHE A 38 -5.29 -5.54 -2.74
CA PHE A 38 -5.08 -5.26 -4.15
C PHE A 38 -3.62 -5.51 -4.48
N ALA A 39 -3.35 -5.83 -5.73
CA ALA A 39 -2.00 -6.15 -6.15
C ALA A 39 -1.65 -5.40 -7.42
N GLN A 40 -0.41 -4.97 -7.50
CA GLN A 40 0.12 -4.40 -8.74
C GLN A 40 1.60 -4.72 -8.84
N LYS A 41 2.05 -5.00 -10.06
CA LYS A 41 3.44 -5.30 -10.38
C LYS A 41 4.12 -4.09 -11.00
N ASN A 42 5.44 -4.10 -10.99
CA ASN A 42 6.26 -3.14 -11.72
C ASN A 42 6.05 -1.71 -11.26
N LEU A 43 6.01 -1.51 -9.95
CA LEU A 43 5.94 -0.18 -9.38
C LEU A 43 7.34 0.30 -9.03
N ARG A 44 7.67 1.52 -9.45
CA ARG A 44 8.96 2.13 -9.11
C ARG A 44 8.85 2.79 -7.74
N VAL A 45 9.85 2.52 -6.90
CA VAL A 45 9.92 3.13 -5.57
C VAL A 45 10.81 4.36 -5.63
N SER A 46 10.32 5.47 -5.11
CA SER A 46 11.09 6.69 -4.99
C SER A 46 10.83 7.34 -3.63
N LYS A 47 11.69 8.25 -3.24
CA LYS A 47 11.56 9.03 -2.01
C LYS A 47 11.37 8.16 -0.76
N LEU A 48 12.12 7.08 -0.67
CA LEU A 48 12.03 6.19 0.47
C LEU A 48 12.60 6.85 1.73
N ARG A 49 11.80 6.84 2.80
CA ARG A 49 12.19 7.35 4.10
C ARG A 49 11.78 6.37 5.18
N ILE A 50 12.61 6.26 6.19
CA ILE A 50 12.33 5.37 7.32
C ILE A 50 12.08 6.21 8.56
N PHE A 51 10.99 5.95 9.24
CA PHE A 51 10.58 6.68 10.44
C PHE A 51 10.30 5.74 11.60
N GLY A 52 9.94 6.36 12.72
CA GLY A 52 9.49 5.66 13.90
C GLY A 52 10.61 5.45 14.90
N LYS A 53 10.24 5.32 16.17
CA LYS A 53 11.22 5.12 17.24
C LYS A 53 12.05 3.88 17.01
N ASN A 54 11.45 2.84 16.47
CA ASN A 54 12.13 1.56 16.22
C ASN A 54 12.44 1.36 14.75
N ARG A 55 12.38 2.43 13.94
CA ARG A 55 12.59 2.34 12.50
C ARG A 55 11.71 1.25 11.89
N ASN A 56 10.43 1.29 12.20
CA ASN A 56 9.49 0.28 11.75
C ASN A 56 8.46 0.81 10.75
N VAL A 57 8.69 2.00 10.21
CA VAL A 57 7.80 2.60 9.21
C VAL A 57 8.65 3.09 8.05
N ALA A 58 8.32 2.62 6.85
CA ALA A 58 8.93 3.12 5.62
C ALA A 58 7.88 3.86 4.82
N LYS A 59 8.19 5.09 4.45
CA LYS A 59 7.28 5.90 3.63
C LYS A 59 7.95 6.17 2.30
N MET A 60 7.17 6.08 1.23
CA MET A 60 7.73 6.15 -0.12
C MET A 60 6.69 6.61 -1.12
N THR A 61 7.13 6.89 -2.32
CA THR A 61 6.26 7.14 -3.47
C THR A 61 6.38 5.97 -4.43
N LEU A 62 5.25 5.41 -4.83
CA LEU A 62 5.20 4.36 -5.84
C LEU A 62 4.67 4.95 -7.14
N THR A 63 5.35 4.68 -8.24
CA THR A 63 4.98 5.20 -9.56
C THR A 63 4.78 4.04 -10.52
N ASP A 64 3.68 4.05 -11.26
CA ASP A 64 3.42 3.02 -12.25
C ASP A 64 4.05 3.36 -13.61
N ALA A 65 3.83 2.48 -14.59
CA ALA A 65 4.42 2.65 -15.91
C ALA A 65 3.88 3.87 -16.66
N ASP A 66 2.71 4.35 -16.27
CA ASP A 66 2.09 5.51 -16.90
C ASP A 66 2.46 6.83 -16.22
N GLY A 67 3.30 6.76 -15.20
CA GLY A 67 3.72 7.96 -14.48
C GLY A 67 2.77 8.38 -13.37
N VAL A 68 1.74 7.60 -13.10
CA VAL A 68 0.84 7.88 -11.98
C VAL A 68 1.53 7.46 -10.68
N TRP A 69 1.51 8.33 -9.68
CA TRP A 69 2.17 8.04 -8.42
C TRP A 69 1.21 8.16 -7.24
N LYS A 70 1.51 7.42 -6.19
CA LYS A 70 0.76 7.46 -4.94
C LYS A 70 1.74 7.34 -3.78
N ASP A 71 1.40 7.99 -2.68
CA ASP A 71 2.14 7.81 -1.44
C ASP A 71 1.86 6.43 -0.88
N ALA A 72 2.90 5.79 -0.36
CA ALA A 72 2.78 4.45 0.20
C ALA A 72 3.52 4.37 1.52
N VAL A 73 3.07 3.46 2.36
CA VAL A 73 3.69 3.23 3.66
C VAL A 73 3.78 1.72 3.89
N PHE A 74 4.89 1.31 4.50
CA PHE A 74 5.11 -0.07 4.88
C PHE A 74 5.46 -0.12 6.36
N PHE A 75 4.78 -0.96 7.11
CA PHE A 75 5.03 -1.15 8.53
C PHE A 75 5.67 -2.51 8.76
N GLY A 76 6.72 -2.56 9.55
CA GLY A 76 7.36 -3.83 9.93
C GLY A 76 8.87 -3.81 9.72
N GLU A 77 9.37 -4.85 9.04
CA GLU A 77 10.80 -5.03 8.83
C GLU A 77 11.31 -4.10 7.74
N VAL A 78 11.43 -2.81 8.06
CA VAL A 78 11.77 -1.80 7.05
C VAL A 78 13.22 -1.89 6.59
N ASP A 79 14.12 -2.36 7.43
CA ASP A 79 15.52 -2.51 7.02
C ASP A 79 15.64 -3.57 5.93
N GLU A 80 14.92 -4.66 6.08
CA GLU A 80 14.86 -5.70 5.06
C GLU A 80 14.22 -5.19 3.78
N PHE A 81 13.14 -4.41 3.93
CA PHE A 81 12.48 -3.80 2.79
C PHE A 81 13.43 -2.84 2.06
N ALA A 82 14.16 -2.03 2.80
CA ALA A 82 15.08 -1.07 2.21
C ALA A 82 16.21 -1.76 1.43
N GLU A 83 16.70 -2.88 1.95
CA GLU A 83 17.70 -3.68 1.23
C GLU A 83 17.12 -4.24 -0.06
N PHE A 84 15.91 -4.74 -0.01
CA PHE A 84 15.23 -5.26 -1.19
C PHE A 84 15.10 -4.16 -2.24
N VAL A 85 14.64 -2.99 -1.84
CA VAL A 85 14.43 -1.88 -2.76
C VAL A 85 15.75 -1.37 -3.35
N SER A 86 16.82 -1.39 -2.57
CA SER A 86 18.13 -0.91 -3.07
C SER A 86 18.67 -1.81 -4.19
N VAL A 87 18.26 -3.06 -4.23
CA VAL A 87 18.66 -4.01 -5.27
C VAL A 87 17.70 -3.94 -6.46
N HIS A 88 16.47 -3.59 -6.22
CA HIS A 88 15.41 -3.59 -7.24
C HIS A 88 14.82 -2.20 -7.40
N ASP A 89 14.86 -1.64 -8.59
CA ASP A 89 14.21 -0.35 -8.86
C ASP A 89 12.70 -0.48 -8.89
N THR A 90 12.22 -1.66 -9.23
CA THR A 90 10.81 -1.93 -9.43
C THR A 90 10.39 -3.11 -8.57
N ILE A 91 9.26 -3.00 -7.92
CA ILE A 91 8.76 -4.05 -7.05
C ILE A 91 7.29 -4.31 -7.33
N SER A 92 6.82 -5.46 -6.87
CA SER A 92 5.41 -5.81 -6.89
C SER A 92 4.91 -5.77 -5.45
N VAL A 93 3.69 -5.28 -5.27
CA VAL A 93 3.14 -5.14 -3.91
C VAL A 93 1.71 -5.64 -3.86
N THR A 94 1.33 -6.13 -2.67
CA THR A 94 -0.07 -6.23 -2.31
C THR A 94 -0.33 -5.13 -1.30
N TYR A 95 -1.46 -4.47 -1.44
CA TYR A 95 -1.71 -3.26 -0.67
C TYR A 95 -3.19 -3.07 -0.39
N TYR A 96 -3.47 -2.15 0.50
CA TYR A 96 -4.82 -1.69 0.77
C TYR A 96 -4.82 -0.17 0.76
N PRO A 97 -5.76 0.49 0.06
CA PRO A 97 -5.81 1.95 0.07
C PRO A 97 -6.43 2.46 1.35
N GLU A 98 -5.96 3.59 1.80
CA GLU A 98 -6.42 4.20 3.04
C GLU A 98 -6.42 5.72 2.90
N ILE A 99 -7.36 6.38 3.56
CA ILE A 99 -7.36 7.83 3.60
C ILE A 99 -6.78 8.27 4.93
N ASN A 100 -5.70 9.03 4.85
CA ASN A 100 -5.03 9.57 6.00
C ASN A 100 -5.49 11.01 6.23
N GLU A 101 -6.02 11.30 7.41
CA GLU A 101 -6.39 12.64 7.78
C GLU A 101 -5.41 13.18 8.81
N TYR A 102 -4.83 14.34 8.50
CA TYR A 102 -3.88 14.96 9.39
C TYR A 102 -4.01 16.49 9.26
N GLN A 103 -4.27 17.14 10.36
CA GLN A 103 -4.43 18.59 10.42
C GLN A 103 -5.41 19.14 9.37
N GLY A 104 -6.54 18.45 9.24
CA GLY A 104 -7.58 18.86 8.30
C GLY A 104 -7.32 18.49 6.85
N ARG A 105 -6.20 17.83 6.57
CA ARG A 105 -5.89 17.37 5.22
C ARG A 105 -6.20 15.89 5.07
N ARG A 106 -6.84 15.56 3.96
CA ARG A 106 -7.12 14.17 3.61
C ARG A 106 -6.22 13.79 2.44
N THR A 107 -5.45 12.74 2.62
CA THR A 107 -4.59 12.22 1.56
C THR A 107 -4.82 10.74 1.40
N LEU A 108 -4.83 10.30 0.15
CA LEU A 108 -4.94 8.89 -0.17
C LEU A 108 -3.57 8.27 -0.12
N GLN A 109 -3.43 7.18 0.63
CA GLN A 109 -2.16 6.47 0.70
C GLN A 109 -2.36 4.98 0.53
N ILE A 110 -1.31 4.31 0.14
CA ILE A 110 -1.27 2.87 -0.03
C ILE A 110 -0.58 2.26 1.19
N VAL A 111 -1.23 1.28 1.81
CA VAL A 111 -0.60 0.53 2.89
C VAL A 111 -0.11 -0.79 2.30
N ILE A 112 1.20 -0.94 2.19
CA ILE A 112 1.81 -2.13 1.62
C ILE A 112 1.73 -3.26 2.63
N ARG A 113 1.20 -4.40 2.20
CA ARG A 113 1.08 -5.58 3.07
C ARG A 113 2.17 -6.60 2.75
N ASN A 114 2.47 -6.78 1.48
CA ASN A 114 3.53 -7.69 1.05
C ASN A 114 4.22 -7.08 -0.16
N TYR A 115 5.45 -7.53 -0.40
CA TYR A 115 6.21 -7.08 -1.56
C TYR A 115 7.08 -8.22 -2.07
N CYS A 116 7.45 -8.12 -3.33
CA CYS A 116 8.41 -9.06 -3.91
C CYS A 116 9.07 -8.47 -5.16
#